data_01b8c8f70718bfdb6cbd7917b85252f6
#
_entry.id   01b8c8f70718bfdb6cbd7917b85252f6
#
_cell.length_a   1.000
_cell.length_b   1.000
_cell.length_c   1.000
_cell.angle_alpha   90.00
_cell.angle_beta   90.00
_cell.angle_gamma   90.00
#
_symmetry.space_group_name_H-M   'P 1'
#
loop_
_entity.id
_entity.type
_entity.pdbx_description
1 polymer ?
#
loop_
_entity_poly.entity_id
_entity_poly.type
_entity_poly.pdbx_seq_one_letter_code
_entity_poly.pdbx_strand_id
1 'polypeptide(L)'
;MPDGPVKRRLRAALLLLQTAGLRRAEAVNMTWGHIERVRLDNMDSDIWALRFAGKGNRERMVPLKPETLQALEAHYQDRLALIDSGALASYADMPKKDCPLLGVLDERLALGNDGTIGDLASNARREANATGALSAARLHGVLKNFFRQVQQQPGAGDTDFLKASAHWLRHTFAHQSLRSSGKDLAVVQQLLGHADISTTGIYVKADMSSRVAAVLGVEAAV
;
A
#
# COMPACT_ATOMS: atom_id res chain seq x y z
N MET A 1 24.87 2.87 1.99
CA MET A 1 24.61 3.43 0.66
C MET A 1 23.44 4.40 0.77
N PRO A 2 23.50 5.60 0.19
CA PRO A 2 22.38 6.52 0.22
C PRO A 2 21.14 5.87 -0.43
N ASP A 3 19.99 6.00 0.23
CA ASP A 3 18.74 5.46 -0.26
C ASP A 3 18.24 6.26 -1.47
N GLY A 4 18.45 5.73 -2.67
CA GLY A 4 17.95 6.35 -3.90
C GLY A 4 16.41 6.26 -4.03
N PRO A 5 15.80 7.04 -4.95
CA PRO A 5 14.35 7.09 -5.14
C PRO A 5 13.68 5.71 -5.33
N VAL A 6 14.36 4.78 -6.02
CA VAL A 6 13.85 3.42 -6.24
C VAL A 6 13.71 2.64 -4.93
N LYS A 7 14.69 2.76 -4.02
CA LYS A 7 14.65 2.10 -2.72
C LYS A 7 13.59 2.73 -1.80
N ARG A 8 13.46 4.07 -1.80
CA ARG A 8 12.40 4.76 -1.04
C ARG A 8 11.01 4.38 -1.51
N ARG A 9 10.79 4.28 -2.83
CA ARG A 9 9.54 3.75 -3.38
C ARG A 9 9.27 2.30 -2.96
N LEU A 10 10.29 1.45 -3.02
CA LEU A 10 10.17 0.06 -2.56
C LEU A 10 9.79 0.00 -1.08
N ARG A 11 10.46 0.78 -0.23
CA ARG A 11 10.14 0.89 1.20
C ARG A 11 8.70 1.35 1.42
N ALA A 12 8.26 2.39 0.72
CA ALA A 12 6.87 2.88 0.78
C ALA A 12 5.87 1.77 0.38
N ALA A 13 6.16 1.02 -0.69
CA ALA A 13 5.30 -0.08 -1.14
C ALA A 13 5.24 -1.23 -0.13
N LEU A 14 6.38 -1.64 0.43
CA LEU A 14 6.45 -2.70 1.43
C LEU A 14 5.69 -2.33 2.70
N LEU A 15 5.95 -1.13 3.25
CA LEU A 15 5.27 -0.64 4.45
C LEU A 15 3.77 -0.49 4.22
N LEU A 16 3.34 0.09 3.11
CA LEU A 16 1.92 0.24 2.79
C LEU A 16 1.21 -1.12 2.71
N LEU A 17 1.79 -2.10 2.04
CA LEU A 17 1.20 -3.43 1.90
C LEU A 17 1.20 -4.21 3.22
N GLN A 18 2.28 -4.12 3.99
CA GLN A 18 2.46 -4.89 5.22
C GLN A 18 1.66 -4.30 6.38
N THR A 19 1.55 -2.96 6.48
CA THR A 19 0.93 -2.29 7.65
C THR A 19 -0.52 -1.86 7.41
N ALA A 20 -0.97 -1.77 6.16
CA ALA A 20 -2.36 -1.48 5.81
C ALA A 20 -3.12 -2.67 5.19
N GLY A 21 -2.45 -3.77 4.93
CA GLY A 21 -3.06 -5.01 4.44
C GLY A 21 -3.79 -4.87 3.12
N LEU A 22 -3.39 -3.94 2.25
CA LEU A 22 -4.05 -3.67 0.98
C LEU A 22 -3.87 -4.83 -0.02
N ARG A 23 -4.89 -5.05 -0.86
CA ARG A 23 -4.69 -5.84 -2.07
C ARG A 23 -3.79 -5.08 -3.05
N ARG A 24 -3.06 -5.81 -3.90
CA ARG A 24 -2.18 -5.21 -4.91
C ARG A 24 -2.89 -4.15 -5.77
N ALA A 25 -4.10 -4.46 -6.24
CA ALA A 25 -4.90 -3.52 -7.02
C ALA A 25 -5.37 -2.31 -6.20
N GLU A 26 -5.71 -2.51 -4.93
CA GLU A 26 -6.04 -1.41 -4.02
C GLU A 26 -4.83 -0.48 -3.86
N ALA A 27 -3.66 -1.02 -3.56
CA ALA A 27 -2.45 -0.23 -3.30
C ALA A 27 -2.03 0.70 -4.45
N VAL A 28 -2.17 0.26 -5.70
CA VAL A 28 -1.80 1.09 -6.86
C VAL A 28 -2.84 2.15 -7.21
N ASN A 29 -4.07 1.99 -6.72
CA ASN A 29 -5.15 2.96 -6.93
C ASN A 29 -5.27 3.98 -5.79
N MET A 30 -4.45 3.87 -4.73
CA MET A 30 -4.45 4.84 -3.64
C MET A 30 -3.75 6.12 -4.05
N THR A 31 -4.37 7.25 -3.72
CA THR A 31 -3.81 8.60 -3.85
C THR A 31 -3.69 9.28 -2.50
N TRP A 32 -3.03 10.41 -2.44
CA TRP A 32 -2.95 11.22 -1.22
C TRP A 32 -4.32 11.68 -0.71
N GLY A 33 -5.31 11.80 -1.58
CA GLY A 33 -6.70 12.12 -1.22
C GLY A 33 -7.40 11.03 -0.40
N HIS A 34 -6.87 9.81 -0.37
CA HIS A 34 -7.39 8.74 0.48
C HIS A 34 -6.82 8.77 1.91
N ILE A 35 -5.83 9.64 2.18
CA ILE A 35 -5.24 9.80 3.51
C ILE A 35 -5.94 10.96 4.23
N GLU A 36 -6.50 10.69 5.40
CA GLU A 36 -7.17 11.68 6.23
C GLU A 36 -6.68 11.66 7.68
N ARG A 37 -6.83 12.77 8.37
CA ARG A 37 -6.65 12.84 9.82
C ARG A 37 -7.98 12.50 10.49
N VAL A 38 -7.92 11.62 11.46
CA VAL A 38 -9.10 11.16 12.21
C VAL A 38 -8.87 11.42 13.68
N ARG A 39 -9.81 12.16 14.30
CA ARG A 39 -9.88 12.32 15.75
C ARG A 39 -10.66 11.17 16.34
N LEU A 40 -10.14 10.55 17.37
CA LEU A 40 -10.84 9.53 18.15
C LEU A 40 -11.07 10.07 19.56
N ASP A 41 -12.29 9.93 20.06
CA ASP A 41 -12.71 10.49 21.36
C ASP A 41 -11.89 9.98 22.55
N ASN A 42 -11.29 8.80 22.41
CA ASN A 42 -10.50 8.14 23.44
C ASN A 42 -8.99 8.19 23.20
N MET A 43 -8.52 9.04 22.29
CA MET A 43 -7.09 9.26 22.00
C MET A 43 -6.74 10.74 22.14
N ASP A 44 -5.59 11.04 22.75
CA ASP A 44 -5.11 12.40 22.93
C ASP A 44 -4.63 13.07 21.63
N SER A 45 -4.36 12.27 20.61
CA SER A 45 -3.84 12.77 19.33
C SER A 45 -4.63 12.22 18.15
N ASP A 46 -4.69 13.01 17.07
CA ASP A 46 -5.22 12.57 15.81
C ASP A 46 -4.35 11.46 15.21
N ILE A 47 -4.99 10.54 14.52
CA ILE A 47 -4.31 9.49 13.76
C ILE A 47 -4.46 9.75 12.25
N TRP A 48 -3.56 9.22 11.48
CA TRP A 48 -3.70 9.16 10.03
C TRP A 48 -4.33 7.82 9.64
N ALA A 49 -5.23 7.86 8.67
CA ALA A 49 -5.89 6.66 8.16
C ALA A 49 -6.09 6.72 6.64
N LEU A 50 -6.10 5.57 6.01
CA LEU A 50 -6.56 5.40 4.63
C LEU A 50 -8.06 5.13 4.63
N ARG A 51 -8.83 5.96 3.90
CA ARG A 51 -10.26 5.73 3.64
C ARG A 51 -10.46 5.42 2.16
N PHE A 52 -11.08 4.31 1.83
CA PHE A 52 -11.34 3.90 0.45
C PHE A 52 -12.45 2.87 0.34
N ALA A 53 -13.05 2.76 -0.84
CA ALA A 53 -14.00 1.71 -1.14
C ALA A 53 -13.28 0.41 -1.54
N GLY A 54 -13.52 -0.66 -0.79
CA GLY A 54 -13.02 -2.00 -1.08
C GLY A 54 -13.93 -2.78 -2.05
N LYS A 55 -13.70 -4.08 -2.17
CA LYS A 55 -14.53 -4.97 -2.99
C LYS A 55 -16.00 -4.89 -2.56
N GLY A 56 -16.89 -4.69 -3.53
CA GLY A 56 -18.34 -4.52 -3.27
C GLY A 56 -18.72 -3.11 -2.79
N ASN A 57 -17.90 -2.11 -3.08
CA ASN A 57 -18.12 -0.71 -2.72
C ASN A 57 -18.31 -0.46 -1.21
N ARG A 58 -17.72 -1.32 -0.39
CA ARG A 58 -17.76 -1.15 1.08
C ARG A 58 -16.64 -0.24 1.53
N GLU A 59 -16.99 0.83 2.21
CA GLU A 59 -16.00 1.73 2.81
C GLU A 59 -15.14 1.01 3.82
N ARG A 60 -13.84 1.25 3.73
CA ARG A 60 -12.84 0.79 4.69
C ARG A 60 -12.02 1.96 5.16
N MET A 61 -11.72 1.95 6.44
CA MET A 61 -10.76 2.84 7.05
C MET A 61 -9.68 2.01 7.73
N VAL A 62 -8.45 2.23 7.34
CA VAL A 62 -7.28 1.52 7.88
C VAL A 62 -6.30 2.54 8.46
N PRO A 63 -6.02 2.49 9.76
CA PRO A 63 -5.01 3.33 10.38
C PRO A 63 -3.64 3.16 9.73
N LEU A 64 -2.92 4.28 9.56
CA LEU A 64 -1.56 4.29 9.05
C LEU A 64 -0.57 4.50 10.18
N LYS A 65 0.47 3.70 10.19
CA LYS A 65 1.62 3.90 11.07
C LYS A 65 2.41 5.14 10.64
N PRO A 66 3.00 5.89 11.58
CA PRO A 66 3.84 7.06 11.28
C PRO A 66 4.97 6.75 10.29
N GLU A 67 5.63 5.60 10.44
CA GLU A 67 6.72 5.19 9.54
C GLU A 67 6.23 4.90 8.11
N THR A 68 5.00 4.44 7.94
CA THR A 68 4.39 4.24 6.61
C THR A 68 4.12 5.59 5.95
N LEU A 69 3.53 6.53 6.69
CA LEU A 69 3.29 7.88 6.18
C LEU A 69 4.59 8.58 5.80
N GLN A 70 5.63 8.47 6.65
CA GLN A 70 6.95 9.03 6.38
C GLN A 70 7.59 8.45 5.11
N ALA A 71 7.47 7.14 4.90
CA ALA A 71 8.00 6.51 3.69
C ALA A 71 7.24 6.92 2.42
N LEU A 72 5.92 7.08 2.51
CA LEU A 72 5.09 7.60 1.41
C LEU A 72 5.47 9.05 1.10
N GLU A 73 5.66 9.90 2.11
CA GLU A 73 6.08 11.29 1.93
C GLU A 73 7.48 11.36 1.29
N ALA A 74 8.44 10.55 1.73
CA ALA A 74 9.77 10.51 1.14
C ALA A 74 9.73 10.13 -0.35
N HIS A 75 8.89 9.15 -0.72
CA HIS A 75 8.67 8.80 -2.12
C HIS A 75 7.98 9.93 -2.91
N TYR A 76 7.03 10.64 -2.31
CA TYR A 76 6.39 11.79 -2.92
C TYR A 76 7.38 12.92 -3.20
N GLN A 77 8.27 13.23 -2.25
CA GLN A 77 9.33 14.24 -2.43
C GLN A 77 10.29 13.86 -3.57
N ASP A 78 10.63 12.58 -3.73
CA ASP A 78 11.41 12.11 -4.88
C ASP A 78 10.70 12.41 -6.22
N ARG A 79 9.38 12.21 -6.26
CA ARG A 79 8.60 12.51 -7.46
C ARG A 79 8.52 14.00 -7.75
N LEU A 80 8.40 14.86 -6.73
CA LEU A 80 8.46 16.30 -6.91
C LEU A 80 9.80 16.75 -7.50
N ALA A 81 10.91 16.22 -6.97
CA ALA A 81 12.24 16.52 -7.52
C ALA A 81 12.39 16.06 -8.98
N LEU A 82 11.76 14.95 -9.38
CA LEU A 82 11.74 14.50 -10.77
C LEU A 82 10.82 15.35 -11.66
N ILE A 83 9.74 15.87 -11.14
CA ILE A 83 8.88 16.85 -11.81
C ILE A 83 9.66 18.15 -12.06
N ASP A 84 10.30 18.67 -11.03
CA ASP A 84 11.09 19.93 -11.10
C ASP A 84 12.26 19.82 -12.09
N SER A 85 12.86 18.64 -12.22
CA SER A 85 13.92 18.36 -13.21
C SER A 85 13.40 18.09 -14.63
N GLY A 86 12.08 18.06 -14.84
CA GLY A 86 11.44 17.74 -16.11
C GLY A 86 11.34 16.25 -16.45
N ALA A 87 11.85 15.37 -15.58
CA ALA A 87 11.80 13.91 -15.82
C ALA A 87 10.38 13.31 -15.66
N LEU A 88 9.49 14.03 -14.97
CA LEU A 88 8.06 13.69 -14.79
C LEU A 88 7.17 14.91 -15.11
N ALA A 89 7.50 15.68 -16.15
CA ALA A 89 6.83 16.94 -16.49
C ALA A 89 5.33 16.79 -16.73
N SER A 90 4.86 15.64 -17.24
CA SER A 90 3.45 15.36 -17.48
C SER A 90 2.57 15.39 -16.22
N TYR A 91 3.17 15.38 -15.02
CA TYR A 91 2.47 15.36 -13.74
C TYR A 91 2.65 16.64 -12.93
N ALA A 92 3.22 17.70 -13.51
CA ALA A 92 3.57 18.94 -12.82
C ALA A 92 2.35 19.65 -12.20
N ASP A 93 1.23 19.69 -12.91
CA ASP A 93 0.02 20.40 -12.47
C ASP A 93 -0.94 19.53 -11.63
N MET A 94 -0.51 18.32 -11.25
CA MET A 94 -1.38 17.41 -10.50
C MET A 94 -1.48 17.81 -9.03
N PRO A 95 -2.69 18.11 -8.51
CA PRO A 95 -2.87 18.40 -7.09
C PRO A 95 -2.41 17.23 -6.22
N LYS A 96 -1.80 17.52 -5.05
CA LYS A 96 -1.28 16.46 -4.15
C LYS A 96 -2.32 15.38 -3.85
N LYS A 97 -3.59 15.75 -3.64
CA LYS A 97 -4.67 14.79 -3.35
C LYS A 97 -4.87 13.74 -4.44
N ASP A 98 -4.58 14.09 -5.71
CA ASP A 98 -4.74 13.23 -6.87
C ASP A 98 -3.47 12.43 -7.20
N CYS A 99 -2.33 12.82 -6.60
CA CYS A 99 -1.05 12.13 -6.77
C CYS A 99 -1.11 10.71 -6.17
N PRO A 100 -0.64 9.68 -6.91
CA PRO A 100 -0.63 8.32 -6.41
C PRO A 100 0.33 8.15 -5.22
N LEU A 101 -0.05 7.32 -4.25
CA LEU A 101 0.84 6.94 -3.14
C LEU A 101 2.05 6.14 -3.63
N LEU A 102 1.86 5.33 -4.67
CA LEU A 102 2.92 4.56 -5.33
C LEU A 102 3.00 4.96 -6.80
N GLY A 103 3.79 5.98 -7.08
CA GLY A 103 3.95 6.53 -8.41
C GLY A 103 5.19 6.00 -9.16
N VAL A 104 5.19 6.22 -10.47
CA VAL A 104 6.35 5.98 -11.34
C VAL A 104 7.46 7.00 -11.04
N LEU A 105 8.70 6.61 -11.35
CA LEU A 105 9.90 7.45 -11.27
C LEU A 105 10.50 7.73 -12.66
N ASP A 106 9.82 7.33 -13.72
CA ASP A 106 10.19 7.55 -15.11
C ASP A 106 8.91 7.52 -15.96
N GLU A 107 8.65 8.55 -16.75
CA GLU A 107 7.45 8.64 -17.60
C GLU A 107 7.35 7.52 -18.63
N ARG A 108 8.48 7.08 -19.17
CA ARG A 108 8.54 5.96 -20.13
C ARG A 108 7.99 4.67 -19.53
N LEU A 109 8.11 4.54 -18.23
CA LEU A 109 7.58 3.39 -17.50
C LEU A 109 6.06 3.51 -17.21
N ALA A 110 5.52 4.70 -17.23
CA ALA A 110 4.07 4.93 -17.18
C ALA A 110 3.40 4.52 -18.49
N LEU A 111 4.09 4.73 -19.60
CA LEU A 111 3.60 4.44 -20.96
C LEU A 111 3.66 2.96 -21.37
N GLY A 112 4.13 2.07 -20.51
CA GLY A 112 4.13 0.63 -20.77
C GLY A 112 5.16 0.17 -21.83
N ASN A 113 6.23 0.94 -22.05
CA ASN A 113 7.24 0.67 -23.08
C ASN A 113 8.37 -0.22 -22.54
N ASP A 114 8.04 -1.31 -21.83
CA ASP A 114 9.00 -2.31 -21.35
C ASP A 114 9.12 -3.55 -22.26
N GLY A 115 8.70 -3.42 -23.51
CA GLY A 115 8.97 -4.42 -24.53
C GLY A 115 8.37 -5.81 -24.33
N THR A 116 7.55 -6.03 -23.33
CA THR A 116 6.92 -7.30 -23.06
C THR A 116 5.41 -7.19 -22.90
N ILE A 117 4.75 -7.85 -23.83
CA ILE A 117 3.36 -8.32 -23.83
C ILE A 117 2.35 -7.35 -24.46
N GLY A 118 1.91 -7.83 -25.59
CA GLY A 118 0.86 -7.34 -26.43
C GLY A 118 -0.46 -7.04 -25.76
N ASP A 119 -1.17 -6.18 -26.44
CA ASP A 119 -2.61 -6.04 -26.57
C ASP A 119 -3.51 -6.59 -25.46
N LEU A 120 -3.57 -5.90 -24.31
CA LEU A 120 -4.78 -6.01 -23.50
C LEU A 120 -5.07 -4.71 -22.75
N ALA A 121 -6.23 -4.16 -23.07
CA ALA A 121 -6.97 -3.09 -22.39
C ALA A 121 -6.45 -1.66 -22.54
N SER A 122 -6.82 -1.05 -23.64
CA SER A 122 -6.49 0.32 -24.02
C SER A 122 -7.03 1.42 -23.08
N ASN A 123 -8.12 1.21 -22.36
CA ASN A 123 -8.76 2.27 -21.57
C ASN A 123 -8.28 2.34 -20.11
N ALA A 124 -8.20 1.22 -19.39
CA ALA A 124 -7.70 1.20 -18.01
C ALA A 124 -6.20 1.56 -17.92
N ARG A 125 -5.43 1.31 -18.99
CA ARG A 125 -4.03 1.75 -19.09
C ARG A 125 -3.91 3.26 -19.29
N ARG A 126 -4.79 3.89 -20.05
CA ARG A 126 -4.79 5.35 -20.27
C ARG A 126 -5.14 6.11 -18.98
N GLU A 127 -6.08 5.62 -18.19
CA GLU A 127 -6.45 6.24 -16.91
C GLU A 127 -5.35 6.08 -15.85
N ALA A 128 -4.75 4.89 -15.72
CA ALA A 128 -3.62 4.68 -14.82
C ALA A 128 -2.38 5.49 -15.21
N ASN A 129 -2.18 5.72 -16.50
CA ASN A 129 -1.09 6.55 -17.03
C ASN A 129 -1.31 8.04 -16.78
N ALA A 130 -2.57 8.52 -16.73
CA ALA A 130 -2.89 9.92 -16.46
C ALA A 130 -2.45 10.37 -15.06
N THR A 131 -2.43 9.48 -14.07
CA THR A 131 -2.01 9.81 -12.70
C THR A 131 -0.55 9.55 -12.41
N GLY A 132 0.15 8.84 -13.29
CA GLY A 132 1.52 8.37 -13.04
C GLY A 132 1.60 7.31 -11.93
N ALA A 133 0.51 6.57 -11.67
CA ALA A 133 0.51 5.47 -10.73
C ALA A 133 1.29 4.26 -11.26
N LEU A 134 1.88 3.47 -10.36
CA LEU A 134 2.40 2.15 -10.74
C LEU A 134 1.24 1.25 -11.19
N SER A 135 1.43 0.50 -12.28
CA SER A 135 0.51 -0.58 -12.59
C SER A 135 0.65 -1.74 -11.59
N ALA A 136 -0.44 -2.50 -11.42
CA ALA A 136 -0.42 -3.68 -10.55
C ALA A 136 0.64 -4.73 -10.98
N ALA A 137 0.86 -4.89 -12.29
CA ALA A 137 1.90 -5.77 -12.83
C ALA A 137 3.30 -5.28 -12.44
N ARG A 138 3.54 -3.96 -12.54
CA ARG A 138 4.83 -3.37 -12.19
C ARG A 138 5.11 -3.44 -10.69
N LEU A 139 4.12 -3.15 -9.85
CA LEU A 139 4.25 -3.36 -8.41
C LEU A 139 4.60 -4.82 -8.09
N HIS A 140 3.96 -5.79 -8.78
CA HIS A 140 4.31 -7.19 -8.62
C HIS A 140 5.77 -7.47 -8.99
N GLY A 141 6.25 -6.94 -10.14
CA GLY A 141 7.65 -7.09 -10.56
C GLY A 141 8.64 -6.51 -9.56
N VAL A 142 8.36 -5.31 -9.03
CA VAL A 142 9.19 -4.66 -7.99
C VAL A 142 9.29 -5.54 -6.75
N LEU A 143 8.18 -6.07 -6.24
CA LEU A 143 8.16 -6.96 -5.08
C LEU A 143 8.89 -8.28 -5.35
N LYS A 144 8.66 -8.90 -6.51
CA LYS A 144 9.33 -10.15 -6.87
C LYS A 144 10.85 -9.98 -7.00
N ASN A 145 11.29 -8.86 -7.54
CA ASN A 145 12.72 -8.57 -7.61
C ASN A 145 13.33 -8.39 -6.22
N PHE A 146 12.66 -7.67 -5.35
CA PHE A 146 13.07 -7.51 -3.94
C PHE A 146 13.17 -8.86 -3.24
N PHE A 147 12.13 -9.69 -3.27
CA PHE A 147 12.13 -10.99 -2.58
C PHE A 147 13.16 -11.97 -3.16
N ARG A 148 13.47 -11.88 -4.47
CA ARG A 148 14.57 -12.63 -5.06
C ARG A 148 15.93 -12.20 -4.49
N GLN A 149 16.13 -10.89 -4.31
CA GLN A 149 17.36 -10.38 -3.68
C GLN A 149 17.47 -10.81 -2.22
N VAL A 150 16.35 -10.78 -1.46
CA VAL A 150 16.32 -11.26 -0.07
C VAL A 150 16.68 -12.74 0.00
N GLN A 151 16.14 -13.59 -0.90
CA GLN A 151 16.46 -15.02 -0.95
C GLN A 151 17.96 -15.30 -1.14
N GLN A 152 18.67 -14.39 -1.80
CA GLN A 152 20.11 -14.51 -2.06
C GLN A 152 20.98 -14.03 -0.89
N GLN A 153 20.40 -13.41 0.15
CA GLN A 153 21.16 -12.92 1.28
C GLN A 153 21.56 -14.05 2.24
N PRO A 154 22.77 -14.00 2.81
CA PRO A 154 23.13 -14.87 3.91
C PRO A 154 22.13 -14.67 5.06
N GLY A 155 21.54 -15.74 5.57
CA GLY A 155 20.56 -15.69 6.66
C GLY A 155 19.08 -15.65 6.20
N ALA A 156 18.78 -15.80 4.91
CA ALA A 156 17.41 -15.97 4.42
C ALA A 156 16.72 -17.21 5.03
N GLY A 157 17.47 -18.15 5.58
CA GLY A 157 16.98 -19.37 6.22
C GLY A 157 16.21 -20.26 5.26
N ASP A 158 15.32 -21.10 5.82
CA ASP A 158 14.48 -22.04 5.04
C ASP A 158 13.24 -21.38 4.44
N THR A 159 13.06 -20.07 4.61
CA THR A 159 11.91 -19.34 4.07
C THR A 159 12.03 -19.20 2.56
N ASP A 160 11.04 -19.72 1.81
CA ASP A 160 10.98 -19.58 0.35
C ASP A 160 10.43 -18.20 -0.04
N PHE A 161 11.29 -17.17 -0.01
CA PHE A 161 10.94 -15.81 -0.41
C PHE A 161 10.56 -15.70 -1.89
N LEU A 162 10.88 -16.68 -2.74
CA LEU A 162 10.46 -16.66 -4.13
C LEU A 162 8.94 -16.80 -4.27
N LYS A 163 8.25 -17.38 -3.29
CA LYS A 163 6.79 -17.43 -3.22
C LYS A 163 6.17 -16.14 -2.68
N ALA A 164 6.95 -15.29 -2.03
CA ALA A 164 6.46 -14.05 -1.44
C ALA A 164 5.88 -13.08 -2.49
N SER A 165 4.85 -12.36 -2.11
CA SER A 165 4.08 -11.46 -2.98
C SER A 165 3.29 -10.45 -2.15
N ALA A 166 2.60 -9.51 -2.79
CA ALA A 166 1.66 -8.61 -2.09
C ALA A 166 0.59 -9.38 -1.29
N HIS A 167 0.18 -10.55 -1.77
CA HIS A 167 -0.78 -11.39 -1.04
C HIS A 167 -0.15 -11.97 0.23
N TRP A 168 1.10 -12.38 0.18
CA TRP A 168 1.86 -12.85 1.34
C TRP A 168 2.02 -11.75 2.40
N LEU A 169 2.34 -10.51 2.00
CA LEU A 169 2.40 -9.36 2.91
C LEU A 169 1.04 -9.09 3.57
N ARG A 170 -0.05 -9.21 2.82
CA ARG A 170 -1.40 -9.07 3.37
C ARG A 170 -1.74 -10.20 4.37
N HIS A 171 -1.30 -11.44 4.13
CA HIS A 171 -1.44 -12.51 5.11
C HIS A 171 -0.64 -12.24 6.38
N THR A 172 0.59 -11.74 6.23
CA THR A 172 1.43 -11.31 7.37
C THR A 172 0.72 -10.24 8.19
N PHE A 173 0.16 -9.21 7.54
CA PHE A 173 -0.68 -8.20 8.19
C PHE A 173 -1.85 -8.82 8.95
N ALA A 174 -2.58 -9.76 8.33
CA ALA A 174 -3.71 -10.42 8.98
C ALA A 174 -3.30 -11.16 10.26
N HIS A 175 -2.20 -11.92 10.20
CA HIS A 175 -1.68 -12.65 11.36
C HIS A 175 -1.18 -11.72 12.47
N GLN A 176 -0.48 -10.65 12.12
CA GLN A 176 0.00 -9.68 13.09
C GLN A 176 -1.17 -8.91 13.74
N SER A 177 -2.13 -8.43 12.93
CA SER A 177 -3.34 -7.77 13.44
C SER A 177 -4.15 -8.68 14.35
N LEU A 178 -4.25 -9.98 14.02
CA LEU A 178 -4.93 -10.95 14.88
C LEU A 178 -4.23 -11.12 16.23
N ARG A 179 -2.91 -11.15 16.25
CA ARG A 179 -2.13 -11.19 17.50
C ARG A 179 -2.34 -9.91 18.33
N SER A 180 -2.23 -8.75 17.70
CA SER A 180 -2.31 -7.44 18.36
C SER A 180 -3.72 -7.12 18.86
N SER A 181 -4.78 -7.68 18.24
CA SER A 181 -6.17 -7.51 18.68
C SER A 181 -6.64 -8.53 19.71
N GLY A 182 -5.72 -9.31 20.31
CA GLY A 182 -6.10 -10.36 21.25
C GLY A 182 -6.90 -11.50 20.60
N LYS A 183 -6.67 -11.77 19.32
CA LYS A 183 -7.35 -12.77 18.49
C LYS A 183 -8.79 -12.39 18.08
N ASP A 184 -9.11 -11.10 18.08
CA ASP A 184 -10.39 -10.61 17.59
C ASP A 184 -10.46 -10.69 16.06
N LEU A 185 -11.16 -11.71 15.57
CA LEU A 185 -11.38 -11.92 14.14
C LEU A 185 -12.23 -10.83 13.49
N ALA A 186 -13.15 -10.20 14.24
CA ALA A 186 -14.00 -9.14 13.69
C ALA A 186 -13.19 -7.90 13.33
N VAL A 187 -12.22 -7.53 14.17
CA VAL A 187 -11.26 -6.45 13.89
C VAL A 187 -10.48 -6.74 12.62
N VAL A 188 -9.90 -7.95 12.52
CA VAL A 188 -9.07 -8.32 11.35
C VAL A 188 -9.90 -8.38 10.07
N GLN A 189 -11.13 -8.87 10.13
CA GLN A 189 -12.02 -8.92 8.98
C GLN A 189 -12.42 -7.53 8.48
N GLN A 190 -12.69 -6.60 9.38
CA GLN A 190 -12.96 -5.20 9.03
C GLN A 190 -11.74 -4.53 8.40
N LEU A 191 -10.54 -4.73 8.96
CA LEU A 191 -9.28 -4.22 8.41
C LEU A 191 -9.01 -4.77 7.01
N LEU A 192 -9.29 -6.05 6.78
CA LEU A 192 -9.06 -6.71 5.49
C LEU A 192 -10.20 -6.48 4.49
N GLY A 193 -11.40 -6.10 4.93
CA GLY A 193 -12.60 -5.95 4.09
C GLY A 193 -12.98 -7.27 3.44
N HIS A 194 -13.01 -8.38 4.19
CA HIS A 194 -13.50 -9.66 3.70
C HIS A 194 -15.03 -9.62 3.63
N ALA A 195 -15.58 -9.93 2.43
CA ALA A 195 -17.01 -9.84 2.16
C ALA A 195 -17.82 -10.99 2.77
N ASP A 196 -17.19 -12.12 3.05
CA ASP A 196 -17.84 -13.32 3.56
C ASP A 196 -17.60 -13.52 5.06
N ILE A 197 -18.65 -13.25 5.79
CA ILE A 197 -18.99 -14.02 6.97
C ILE A 197 -20.38 -14.55 6.67
N SER A 198 -20.47 -15.80 6.27
CA SER A 198 -21.74 -16.49 6.24
C SER A 198 -22.28 -16.53 7.67
N THR A 199 -23.38 -15.82 7.85
CA THR A 199 -24.44 -16.03 8.85
C THR A 199 -24.02 -16.47 10.25
N THR A 200 -23.89 -15.50 11.16
CA THR A 200 -24.82 -15.49 12.31
C THR A 200 -24.75 -14.12 13.00
N GLY A 201 -25.90 -13.48 13.15
CA GLY A 201 -26.04 -12.14 13.66
C GLY A 201 -25.48 -11.99 15.06
N ILE A 202 -24.81 -10.97 15.24
CA ILE A 202 -24.50 -10.02 16.31
C ILE A 202 -23.10 -9.51 16.00
N TYR A 203 -23.00 -8.65 14.96
CA TYR A 203 -21.77 -7.93 14.73
C TYR A 203 -21.63 -6.86 15.78
N VAL A 204 -20.82 -7.10 16.78
CA VAL A 204 -20.11 -6.00 17.44
C VAL A 204 -19.21 -5.42 16.36
N LYS A 205 -19.58 -4.28 15.78
CA LYS A 205 -18.69 -3.49 14.94
C LYS A 205 -17.47 -3.19 15.81
N ALA A 206 -16.32 -3.81 15.50
CA ALA A 206 -15.08 -3.44 16.16
C ALA A 206 -14.92 -1.93 15.98
N ASP A 207 -14.78 -1.21 17.08
CA ASP A 207 -14.65 0.24 17.06
C ASP A 207 -13.34 0.66 16.40
N MET A 208 -13.21 1.93 16.09
CA MET A 208 -12.01 2.44 15.45
C MET A 208 -10.78 2.30 16.35
N SER A 209 -10.96 2.40 17.68
CA SER A 209 -9.86 2.26 18.65
C SER A 209 -9.25 0.86 18.62
N SER A 210 -10.08 -0.18 18.56
CA SER A 210 -9.62 -1.57 18.41
C SER A 210 -8.87 -1.80 17.09
N ARG A 211 -9.30 -1.14 16.01
CA ARG A 211 -8.61 -1.21 14.72
C ARG A 211 -7.27 -0.49 14.75
N VAL A 212 -7.20 0.67 15.40
CA VAL A 212 -5.96 1.42 15.60
C VAL A 212 -4.96 0.59 16.39
N ALA A 213 -5.36 0.02 17.54
CA ALA A 213 -4.50 -0.81 18.37
C ALA A 213 -3.95 -2.02 17.58
N ALA A 214 -4.80 -2.68 16.77
CA ALA A 214 -4.39 -3.81 15.97
C ALA A 214 -3.35 -3.43 14.89
N VAL A 215 -3.48 -2.27 14.25
CA VAL A 215 -2.55 -1.82 13.20
C VAL A 215 -1.26 -1.29 13.80
N LEU A 216 -1.33 -0.48 14.87
CA LEU A 216 -0.13 0.08 15.51
C LEU A 216 0.73 -1.01 16.17
N GLY A 217 0.12 -2.14 16.58
CA GLY A 217 0.84 -3.31 17.09
C GLY A 217 1.50 -4.19 16.01
N VAL A 218 1.27 -3.93 14.72
CA VAL A 218 1.94 -4.67 13.62
C VAL A 218 3.39 -4.21 13.49
N GLU A 219 4.35 -5.12 13.66
CA GLU A 219 5.77 -4.82 13.46
C GLU A 219 6.11 -4.73 11.97
N ALA A 220 6.84 -3.69 11.59
CA ALA A 220 7.38 -3.56 10.23
C ALA A 220 8.65 -4.41 10.10
N ALA A 221 8.62 -5.46 9.29
CA ALA A 221 9.79 -6.27 8.94
C ALA A 221 10.50 -5.65 7.72
N VAL A 222 11.14 -4.47 7.90
CA VAL A 222 11.88 -3.78 6.84
C VAL A 222 13.29 -3.43 7.31
#